data_d62972c4c022054b0e7ad5be49debbf9
#
_entry.id   d62972c4c022054b0e7ad5be49debbf9
#
_cell.length_a   1.000
_cell.length_b   1.000
_cell.length_c   1.000
_cell.angle_alpha   90.00
_cell.angle_beta   90.00
_cell.angle_gamma   90.00
#
_symmetry.space_group_name_H-M   'P 1'
#
loop_
_entity.id
_entity.type
_entity.pdbx_description
1 polymer ?
#
loop_
_entity_poly.entity_id
_entity_poly.type
_entity_poly.pdbx_seq_one_letter_code
_entity_poly.pdbx_strand_id
1 'polypeptide(L)'
;MSLDTLTMTNNRISNLSTAILLFVVGFGGRIMLHDYPNFETVMVSIFLASMLLPLNMAFIVTISIIGFSDIYLGYFGTSKIIIFTYSGFLLVSLFSSKFKDHLRGGYNSNTVYKFSASGIIFAGIYDVWTNLGVFLLSYELTIENLISVYVLGIPFMIYHLLSSVVTFSLIGFPLYYLFTTKNKSEYKIPSRKESKS
;
A
#
# COMPACT_ATOMS: atom_id res chain seq x y z
N MET A 1 -24.17 5.51 28.01
CA MET A 1 -23.16 5.57 26.96
C MET A 1 -23.84 6.12 25.71
N SER A 2 -23.41 7.30 25.21
CA SER A 2 -24.10 7.97 24.09
C SER A 2 -23.90 7.20 22.77
N LEU A 3 -24.85 7.31 21.84
CA LEU A 3 -24.75 6.73 20.48
C LEU A 3 -23.43 7.14 19.79
N ASP A 4 -22.98 8.36 20.01
CA ASP A 4 -21.72 8.87 19.46
C ASP A 4 -20.49 8.13 19.99
N THR A 5 -20.50 7.75 21.27
CA THR A 5 -19.40 6.98 21.88
C THR A 5 -19.33 5.57 21.30
N LEU A 6 -20.47 4.93 21.02
CA LEU A 6 -20.55 3.60 20.42
C LEU A 6 -20.08 3.60 18.96
N THR A 7 -20.49 4.62 18.18
CA THR A 7 -20.05 4.74 16.77
C THR A 7 -18.56 5.03 16.65
N MET A 8 -18.00 5.87 17.51
CA MET A 8 -16.55 6.13 17.55
C MET A 8 -15.76 4.88 17.95
N THR A 9 -16.25 4.09 18.87
CA THR A 9 -15.60 2.85 19.33
C THR A 9 -15.60 1.80 18.20
N ASN A 10 -16.73 1.60 17.51
CA ASN A 10 -16.83 0.68 16.37
C ASN A 10 -15.89 1.08 15.23
N ASN A 11 -15.80 2.36 14.88
CA ASN A 11 -14.88 2.84 13.86
C ASN A 11 -13.42 2.61 14.24
N ARG A 12 -13.05 2.78 15.51
CA ARG A 12 -11.68 2.51 15.99
C ARG A 12 -11.32 1.04 15.91
N ILE A 13 -12.22 0.14 16.32
CA ILE A 13 -12.02 -1.31 16.25
C ILE A 13 -11.91 -1.76 14.78
N SER A 14 -12.76 -1.25 13.90
CA SER A 14 -12.71 -1.53 12.46
C SER A 14 -11.39 -1.08 11.84
N ASN A 15 -10.91 0.12 12.17
CA ASN A 15 -9.64 0.62 11.67
C ASN A 15 -8.46 -0.21 12.20
N LEU A 16 -8.47 -0.62 13.46
CA LEU A 16 -7.39 -1.42 14.04
C LEU A 16 -7.33 -2.82 13.40
N SER A 17 -8.47 -3.48 13.21
CA SER A 17 -8.53 -4.79 12.56
C SER A 17 -8.06 -4.72 11.10
N THR A 18 -8.42 -3.65 10.39
CA THR A 18 -7.93 -3.38 9.03
C THR A 18 -6.41 -3.17 9.01
N ALA A 19 -5.89 -2.38 9.95
CA ALA A 19 -4.46 -2.11 10.08
C ALA A 19 -3.67 -3.39 10.34
N ILE A 20 -4.14 -4.24 11.26
CA ILE A 20 -3.51 -5.53 11.57
C ILE A 20 -3.53 -6.46 10.36
N LEU A 21 -4.66 -6.58 9.67
CA LEU A 21 -4.73 -7.43 8.48
C LEU A 21 -3.77 -6.96 7.38
N LEU A 22 -3.73 -5.66 7.10
CA LEU A 22 -2.84 -5.12 6.08
C LEU A 22 -1.37 -5.25 6.48
N PHE A 23 -1.05 -5.12 7.77
CA PHE A 23 0.28 -5.44 8.28
C PHE A 23 0.64 -6.91 8.04
N VAL A 24 -0.25 -7.84 8.37
CA VAL A 24 -0.02 -9.28 8.16
C VAL A 24 0.17 -9.61 6.68
N VAL A 25 -0.64 -9.04 5.79
CA VAL A 25 -0.52 -9.24 4.34
C VAL A 25 0.80 -8.67 3.81
N GLY A 26 1.16 -7.44 4.20
CA GLY A 26 2.39 -6.79 3.75
C GLY A 26 3.65 -7.44 4.30
N PHE A 27 3.72 -7.63 5.62
CA PHE A 27 4.84 -8.27 6.30
C PHE A 27 4.98 -9.74 5.89
N GLY A 28 3.89 -10.51 6.00
CA GLY A 28 3.89 -11.95 5.70
C GLY A 28 4.22 -12.23 4.24
N GLY A 29 3.63 -11.49 3.32
CA GLY A 29 3.92 -11.64 1.89
C GLY A 29 5.36 -11.27 1.54
N ARG A 30 5.95 -10.24 2.18
CA ARG A 30 7.36 -9.90 1.98
C ARG A 30 8.31 -11.01 2.47
N ILE A 31 7.97 -11.65 3.60
CA ILE A 31 8.78 -12.77 4.11
C ILE A 31 8.62 -14.01 3.20
N MET A 32 7.37 -14.35 2.83
CA MET A 32 7.10 -15.55 2.01
C MET A 32 7.63 -15.44 0.58
N LEU A 33 7.68 -14.22 0.04
CA LEU A 33 8.13 -13.95 -1.33
C LEU A 33 9.58 -13.45 -1.39
N HIS A 34 10.31 -13.51 -0.29
CA HIS A 34 11.68 -13.00 -0.18
C HIS A 34 12.63 -13.51 -1.26
N ASP A 35 12.49 -14.77 -1.67
CA ASP A 35 13.34 -15.39 -2.70
C ASP A 35 13.00 -14.93 -4.13
N TYR A 36 11.92 -14.17 -4.30
CA TYR A 36 11.49 -13.63 -5.59
C TYR A 36 11.73 -12.11 -5.64
N PRO A 37 12.82 -11.64 -6.29
CA PRO A 37 13.17 -10.23 -6.32
C PRO A 37 12.02 -9.37 -6.85
N ASN A 38 11.69 -8.30 -6.10
CA ASN A 38 10.64 -7.34 -6.44
C ASN A 38 9.23 -7.94 -6.62
N PHE A 39 8.99 -9.19 -6.17
CA PHE A 39 7.66 -9.76 -6.10
C PHE A 39 7.19 -9.74 -4.66
N GLU A 40 6.41 -8.73 -4.29
CA GLU A 40 6.03 -8.50 -2.90
C GLU A 40 4.60 -7.93 -2.76
N THR A 41 4.06 -8.07 -1.56
CA THR A 41 2.73 -7.53 -1.21
C THR A 41 2.80 -6.20 -0.45
N VAL A 42 4.00 -5.66 -0.23
CA VAL A 42 4.20 -4.43 0.56
C VAL A 42 3.51 -3.25 -0.11
N MET A 43 3.76 -3.04 -1.40
CA MET A 43 3.21 -1.92 -2.15
C MET A 43 1.67 -1.89 -2.10
N VAL A 44 1.02 -3.03 -2.36
CA VAL A 44 -0.44 -3.12 -2.34
C VAL A 44 -1.00 -2.96 -0.92
N SER A 45 -0.30 -3.44 0.12
CA SER A 45 -0.73 -3.28 1.52
C SER A 45 -0.65 -1.82 1.96
N ILE A 46 0.42 -1.10 1.60
CA ILE A 46 0.60 0.32 1.86
C ILE A 46 -0.47 1.16 1.13
N PHE A 47 -0.70 0.83 -0.14
CA PHE A 47 -1.75 1.46 -0.92
C PHE A 47 -3.12 1.30 -0.27
N LEU A 48 -3.50 0.07 0.10
CA LEU A 48 -4.77 -0.20 0.78
C LEU A 48 -4.86 0.48 2.15
N ALA A 49 -3.77 0.50 2.93
CA ALA A 49 -3.75 1.22 4.20
C ALA A 49 -4.08 2.71 3.99
N SER A 50 -3.51 3.33 2.96
CA SER A 50 -3.75 4.75 2.64
C SER A 50 -5.16 5.01 2.09
N MET A 51 -5.77 4.00 1.46
CA MET A 51 -7.14 4.07 0.94
C MET A 51 -8.20 3.87 2.03
N LEU A 52 -7.94 2.99 3.00
CA LEU A 52 -8.94 2.50 3.96
C LEU A 52 -8.81 3.13 5.34
N LEU A 53 -7.62 3.58 5.74
CA LEU A 53 -7.33 4.11 7.06
C LEU A 53 -7.14 5.63 7.07
N PRO A 54 -7.21 6.29 8.22
CA PRO A 54 -6.68 7.63 8.43
C PRO A 54 -5.18 7.68 8.11
N LEU A 55 -4.70 8.80 7.55
CA LEU A 55 -3.33 8.91 7.03
C LEU A 55 -2.24 8.61 8.08
N ASN A 56 -2.43 9.03 9.32
CA ASN A 56 -1.52 8.72 10.43
C ASN A 56 -1.43 7.21 10.70
N MET A 57 -2.55 6.49 10.67
CA MET A 57 -2.54 5.03 10.80
C MET A 57 -1.92 4.35 9.58
N ALA A 58 -2.17 4.86 8.37
CA ALA A 58 -1.54 4.34 7.15
C ALA A 58 -0.01 4.47 7.21
N PHE A 59 0.52 5.59 7.72
CA PHE A 59 1.95 5.75 7.93
C PHE A 59 2.51 4.78 8.98
N ILE A 60 1.81 4.59 10.09
CA ILE A 60 2.22 3.62 11.11
C ILE A 60 2.28 2.21 10.49
N VAL A 61 1.25 1.79 9.76
CA VAL A 61 1.21 0.48 9.07
C VAL A 61 2.37 0.37 8.08
N THR A 62 2.62 1.41 7.27
CA THR A 62 3.73 1.46 6.31
C THR A 62 5.07 1.22 7.00
N ILE A 63 5.40 2.04 8.01
CA ILE A 63 6.67 1.93 8.74
C ILE A 63 6.78 0.59 9.47
N SER A 64 5.66 0.08 10.02
CA SER A 64 5.66 -1.23 10.69
C SER A 64 5.95 -2.36 9.71
N ILE A 65 5.31 -2.40 8.52
CA ILE A 65 5.55 -3.43 7.51
C ILE A 65 7.03 -3.47 7.13
N ILE A 66 7.59 -2.33 6.71
CA ILE A 66 8.97 -2.28 6.21
C ILE A 66 9.98 -2.44 7.35
N GLY A 67 9.77 -1.79 8.50
CA GLY A 67 10.70 -1.86 9.62
C GLY A 67 10.80 -3.26 10.22
N PHE A 68 9.67 -3.90 10.53
CA PHE A 68 9.70 -5.26 11.08
C PHE A 68 10.21 -6.30 10.07
N SER A 69 9.88 -6.16 8.78
CA SER A 69 10.40 -7.08 7.77
C SER A 69 11.90 -6.88 7.53
N ASP A 70 12.40 -5.65 7.54
CA ASP A 70 13.85 -5.39 7.41
C ASP A 70 14.63 -5.90 8.62
N ILE A 71 14.08 -5.78 9.84
CA ILE A 71 14.68 -6.39 11.04
C ILE A 71 14.71 -7.92 10.91
N TYR A 72 13.60 -8.53 10.51
CA TYR A 72 13.48 -9.98 10.37
C TYR A 72 14.42 -10.55 9.29
N LEU A 73 14.53 -9.87 8.15
CA LEU A 73 15.40 -10.25 7.03
C LEU A 73 16.86 -9.84 7.20
N GLY A 74 17.21 -9.11 8.28
CA GLY A 74 18.56 -8.63 8.53
C GLY A 74 18.99 -7.46 7.66
N TYR A 75 18.06 -6.73 7.04
CA TYR A 75 18.36 -5.56 6.19
C TYR A 75 18.46 -4.26 6.96
N PHE A 76 17.92 -4.21 8.17
CA PHE A 76 17.89 -3.00 8.98
C PHE A 76 19.31 -2.51 9.30
N GLY A 77 19.63 -1.28 8.89
CA GLY A 77 20.93 -0.65 9.14
C GLY A 77 22.09 -1.15 8.26
N THR A 78 21.86 -2.06 7.31
CA THR A 78 22.93 -2.62 6.45
C THR A 78 23.32 -1.69 5.31
N SER A 79 22.46 -0.79 4.87
CA SER A 79 22.73 0.09 3.74
C SER A 79 22.07 1.47 3.91
N LYS A 80 22.76 2.51 3.44
CA LYS A 80 22.22 3.88 3.42
C LYS A 80 21.00 4.04 2.50
N ILE A 81 20.79 3.12 1.56
CA ILE A 81 19.64 3.13 0.66
C ILE A 81 18.30 3.03 1.40
N ILE A 82 18.32 2.58 2.65
CA ILE A 82 17.15 2.49 3.52
C ILE A 82 16.37 3.81 3.60
N ILE A 83 17.06 4.96 3.54
CA ILE A 83 16.44 6.29 3.56
C ILE A 83 15.53 6.47 2.33
N PHE A 84 16.00 6.07 1.15
CA PHE A 84 15.24 6.15 -0.10
C PHE A 84 14.13 5.11 -0.15
N THR A 85 14.39 3.90 0.32
CA THR A 85 13.38 2.84 0.40
C THR A 85 12.21 3.28 1.29
N TYR A 86 12.49 3.70 2.52
CA TYR A 86 11.45 4.10 3.47
C TYR A 86 10.70 5.35 3.03
N SER A 87 11.42 6.39 2.58
CA SER A 87 10.77 7.59 2.05
C SER A 87 9.98 7.31 0.77
N GLY A 88 10.43 6.39 -0.08
CA GLY A 88 9.69 5.94 -1.27
C GLY A 88 8.34 5.32 -0.91
N PHE A 89 8.29 4.43 0.06
CA PHE A 89 7.03 3.86 0.55
C PHE A 89 6.13 4.89 1.23
N LEU A 90 6.70 5.85 1.96
CA LEU A 90 5.92 6.96 2.55
C LEU A 90 5.34 7.88 1.47
N LEU A 91 6.08 8.15 0.39
CA LEU A 91 5.57 8.87 -0.78
C LEU A 91 4.40 8.12 -1.43
N VAL A 92 4.52 6.80 -1.64
CA VAL A 92 3.42 5.98 -2.13
C VAL A 92 2.20 6.10 -1.22
N SER A 93 2.37 5.99 0.10
CA SER A 93 1.28 6.16 1.06
C SER A 93 0.62 7.53 0.96
N LEU A 94 1.40 8.60 0.87
CA LEU A 94 0.91 9.97 0.76
C LEU A 94 0.14 10.19 -0.55
N PHE A 95 0.68 9.77 -1.68
CA PHE A 95 0.03 9.93 -2.97
C PHE A 95 -1.24 9.08 -3.09
N SER A 96 -1.21 7.83 -2.63
CA SER A 96 -2.37 6.94 -2.64
C SER A 96 -3.55 7.55 -1.88
N SER A 97 -3.32 8.24 -0.77
CA SER A 97 -4.37 8.90 0.00
C SER A 97 -5.11 9.98 -0.80
N LYS A 98 -4.43 10.64 -1.74
CA LYS A 98 -5.02 11.68 -2.62
C LYS A 98 -5.82 11.09 -3.77
N PHE A 99 -5.54 9.86 -4.18
CA PHE A 99 -6.27 9.16 -5.25
C PHE A 99 -7.52 8.44 -4.76
N LYS A 100 -7.81 8.45 -3.47
CA LYS A 100 -8.93 7.74 -2.84
C LYS A 100 -10.27 7.95 -3.55
N ASP A 101 -10.59 9.17 -3.94
CA ASP A 101 -11.88 9.48 -4.55
C ASP A 101 -11.98 8.99 -6.00
N HIS A 102 -10.88 8.97 -6.75
CA HIS A 102 -10.83 8.48 -8.13
C HIS A 102 -10.97 6.96 -8.24
N LEU A 103 -10.63 6.24 -7.17
CA LEU A 103 -10.66 4.78 -7.12
C LEU A 103 -11.96 4.23 -6.52
N ARG A 104 -12.85 5.09 -6.01
CA ARG A 104 -14.17 4.69 -5.54
C ARG A 104 -14.99 4.14 -6.69
N GLY A 105 -15.42 2.89 -6.59
CA GLY A 105 -16.22 2.22 -7.60
C GLY A 105 -16.81 0.92 -7.09
N GLY A 106 -17.79 0.38 -7.84
CA GLY A 106 -18.35 -0.94 -7.60
C GLY A 106 -17.45 -2.07 -8.11
N TYR A 107 -17.90 -3.31 -7.93
CA TYR A 107 -17.23 -4.48 -8.48
C TYR A 107 -17.45 -4.53 -10.00
N ASN A 108 -16.51 -4.00 -10.76
CA ASN A 108 -16.51 -4.00 -12.21
C ASN A 108 -15.09 -3.96 -12.80
N SER A 109 -14.95 -4.35 -14.06
CA SER A 109 -13.65 -4.41 -14.76
C SER A 109 -12.91 -3.07 -14.77
N ASN A 110 -13.62 -1.95 -14.85
CA ASN A 110 -13.02 -0.61 -14.85
C ASN A 110 -12.33 -0.30 -13.51
N THR A 111 -12.93 -0.72 -12.39
CA THR A 111 -12.31 -0.55 -11.06
C THR A 111 -11.07 -1.44 -10.90
N VAL A 112 -11.12 -2.69 -11.38
CA VAL A 112 -9.94 -3.59 -11.41
C VAL A 112 -8.80 -2.95 -12.22
N TYR A 113 -9.12 -2.45 -13.42
CA TYR A 113 -8.14 -1.76 -14.27
C TYR A 113 -7.51 -0.55 -13.57
N LYS A 114 -8.31 0.28 -12.90
CA LYS A 114 -7.81 1.43 -12.13
C LYS A 114 -6.86 1.00 -11.00
N PHE A 115 -7.16 -0.09 -10.30
CA PHE A 115 -6.28 -0.64 -9.27
C PHE A 115 -4.96 -1.11 -9.85
N SER A 116 -4.99 -1.89 -10.93
CA SER A 116 -3.78 -2.37 -11.61
C SER A 116 -2.93 -1.21 -12.13
N ALA A 117 -3.56 -0.23 -12.77
CA ALA A 117 -2.88 0.97 -13.26
C ALA A 117 -2.25 1.78 -12.11
N SER A 118 -2.93 1.89 -10.96
CA SER A 118 -2.35 2.51 -9.77
C SER A 118 -1.11 1.77 -9.28
N GLY A 119 -1.13 0.42 -9.27
CA GLY A 119 0.03 -0.39 -8.91
C GLY A 119 1.24 -0.10 -9.81
N ILE A 120 1.03 -0.06 -11.13
CA ILE A 120 2.08 0.28 -12.11
C ILE A 120 2.66 1.68 -11.83
N ILE A 121 1.80 2.68 -11.63
CA ILE A 121 2.22 4.06 -11.39
C ILE A 121 3.04 4.16 -10.09
N PHE A 122 2.55 3.56 -8.99
CA PHE A 122 3.23 3.66 -7.70
C PHE A 122 4.53 2.85 -7.66
N ALA A 123 4.58 1.67 -8.28
CA ALA A 123 5.82 0.92 -8.43
C ALA A 123 6.84 1.70 -9.27
N GLY A 124 6.42 2.28 -10.38
CA GLY A 124 7.30 3.11 -11.22
C GLY A 124 7.87 4.33 -10.47
N ILE A 125 7.02 5.05 -9.71
CA ILE A 125 7.48 6.19 -8.88
C ILE A 125 8.49 5.71 -7.84
N TYR A 126 8.21 4.59 -7.17
CA TYR A 126 9.08 4.01 -6.16
C TYR A 126 10.45 3.61 -6.77
N ASP A 127 10.45 2.91 -7.90
CA ASP A 127 11.66 2.45 -8.55
C ASP A 127 12.52 3.61 -9.08
N VAL A 128 11.90 4.65 -9.64
CA VAL A 128 12.61 5.88 -10.04
C VAL A 128 13.26 6.53 -8.82
N TRP A 129 12.54 6.63 -7.70
CA TRP A 129 13.06 7.23 -6.47
C TRP A 129 14.20 6.42 -5.85
N THR A 130 14.07 5.10 -5.77
CA THR A 130 15.11 4.24 -5.18
C THR A 130 16.34 4.14 -6.07
N ASN A 131 16.21 4.10 -7.41
CA ASN A 131 17.33 4.17 -8.35
C ASN A 131 18.08 5.50 -8.23
N LEU A 132 17.37 6.62 -8.04
CA LEU A 132 18.03 7.89 -7.72
C LEU A 132 18.84 7.78 -6.42
N GLY A 133 18.30 7.12 -5.40
CA GLY A 133 19.02 6.86 -4.16
C GLY A 133 20.28 6.03 -4.36
N VAL A 134 20.22 4.98 -5.16
CA VAL A 134 21.39 4.16 -5.53
C VAL A 134 22.45 5.02 -6.22
N PHE A 135 22.04 5.84 -7.19
CA PHE A 135 22.94 6.75 -7.88
C PHE A 135 23.64 7.71 -6.91
N LEU A 136 22.88 8.42 -6.07
CA LEU A 136 23.40 9.43 -5.16
C LEU A 136 24.32 8.87 -4.06
N LEU A 137 24.12 7.62 -3.65
CA LEU A 137 24.82 7.03 -2.51
C LEU A 137 25.98 6.11 -2.89
N SER A 138 26.00 5.59 -4.14
CA SER A 138 26.91 4.51 -4.53
C SER A 138 27.76 4.81 -5.75
N TYR A 139 27.48 5.90 -6.47
CA TYR A 139 28.18 6.23 -7.72
C TYR A 139 28.68 7.66 -7.72
N GLU A 140 29.68 7.95 -8.55
CA GLU A 140 30.10 9.33 -8.87
C GLU A 140 28.97 10.05 -9.63
N LEU A 141 28.80 11.35 -9.34
CA LEU A 141 27.70 12.15 -9.88
C LEU A 141 27.96 12.58 -11.34
N THR A 142 28.02 11.62 -12.24
CA THR A 142 28.17 11.82 -13.68
C THR A 142 26.90 11.39 -14.42
N ILE A 143 26.68 11.92 -15.62
CA ILE A 143 25.53 11.56 -16.47
C ILE A 143 25.62 10.09 -16.90
N GLU A 144 26.82 9.60 -17.17
CA GLU A 144 27.09 8.22 -17.57
C GLU A 144 26.66 7.24 -16.46
N ASN A 145 27.02 7.54 -15.22
CA ASN A 145 26.65 6.74 -14.06
C ASN A 145 25.14 6.82 -13.78
N LEU A 146 24.51 7.99 -13.94
CA LEU A 146 23.06 8.12 -13.82
C LEU A 146 22.34 7.22 -14.81
N ILE A 147 22.71 7.28 -16.10
CA ILE A 147 22.13 6.44 -17.14
C ILE A 147 22.37 4.95 -16.82
N SER A 148 23.59 4.59 -16.42
CA SER A 148 23.96 3.22 -16.09
C SER A 148 23.11 2.64 -14.97
N VAL A 149 22.88 3.38 -13.88
CA VAL A 149 22.04 2.93 -12.74
C VAL A 149 20.61 2.66 -13.21
N TYR A 150 20.03 3.57 -14.00
CA TYR A 150 18.64 3.34 -14.48
C TYR A 150 18.54 2.20 -15.48
N VAL A 151 19.51 2.04 -16.39
CA VAL A 151 19.55 0.91 -17.34
C VAL A 151 19.69 -0.42 -16.60
N LEU A 152 20.59 -0.51 -15.62
CA LEU A 152 20.76 -1.70 -14.79
C LEU A 152 19.54 -1.97 -13.89
N GLY A 153 18.77 -0.95 -13.55
CA GLY A 153 17.52 -1.05 -12.80
C GLY A 153 16.33 -1.58 -13.61
N ILE A 154 16.34 -1.52 -14.96
CA ILE A 154 15.21 -1.92 -15.81
C ILE A 154 14.69 -3.33 -15.53
N PRO A 155 15.52 -4.39 -15.45
CA PRO A 155 15.02 -5.74 -15.17
C PRO A 155 14.24 -5.82 -13.85
N PHE A 156 14.75 -5.20 -12.79
CA PHE A 156 14.08 -5.16 -11.48
C PHE A 156 12.77 -4.38 -11.52
N MET A 157 12.75 -3.26 -12.23
CA MET A 157 11.54 -2.47 -12.45
C MET A 157 10.46 -3.27 -13.20
N ILE A 158 10.81 -4.03 -14.24
CA ILE A 158 9.86 -4.87 -14.97
C ILE A 158 9.23 -5.91 -14.04
N TYR A 159 10.02 -6.62 -13.24
CA TYR A 159 9.50 -7.57 -12.25
C TYR A 159 8.58 -6.89 -11.23
N HIS A 160 8.94 -5.70 -10.74
CA HIS A 160 8.13 -4.95 -9.79
C HIS A 160 6.79 -4.48 -10.39
N LEU A 161 6.80 -4.00 -11.65
CA LEU A 161 5.57 -3.63 -12.36
C LEU A 161 4.66 -4.84 -12.58
N LEU A 162 5.19 -5.99 -12.99
CA LEU A 162 4.42 -7.24 -13.15
C LEU A 162 3.84 -7.71 -11.81
N SER A 163 4.65 -7.73 -10.76
CA SER A 163 4.19 -8.02 -9.40
C SER A 163 3.06 -7.11 -8.97
N SER A 164 3.17 -5.80 -9.25
CA SER A 164 2.14 -4.82 -8.91
C SER A 164 0.83 -5.09 -9.64
N VAL A 165 0.85 -5.41 -10.94
CA VAL A 165 -0.37 -5.79 -11.66
C VAL A 165 -1.04 -6.99 -11.01
N VAL A 166 -0.29 -8.03 -10.68
CA VAL A 166 -0.82 -9.25 -10.06
C VAL A 166 -1.37 -8.97 -8.66
N THR A 167 -0.58 -8.33 -7.80
CA THR A 167 -0.95 -8.10 -6.39
C THR A 167 -2.09 -7.09 -6.25
N PHE A 168 -2.12 -6.03 -7.05
CA PHE A 168 -3.22 -5.06 -7.03
C PHE A 168 -4.53 -5.64 -7.58
N SER A 169 -4.47 -6.52 -8.59
CA SER A 169 -5.66 -7.17 -9.14
C SER A 169 -6.19 -8.27 -8.23
N LEU A 170 -5.31 -9.16 -7.71
CA LEU A 170 -5.73 -10.37 -6.99
C LEU A 170 -5.85 -10.16 -5.48
N ILE A 171 -5.15 -9.20 -4.91
CA ILE A 171 -5.16 -8.90 -3.47
C ILE A 171 -5.81 -7.54 -3.21
N GLY A 172 -5.31 -6.50 -3.89
CA GLY A 172 -5.70 -5.12 -3.63
C GLY A 172 -7.19 -4.87 -3.85
N PHE A 173 -7.67 -5.18 -5.02
CA PHE A 173 -9.06 -4.95 -5.38
C PHE A 173 -10.06 -5.78 -4.56
N PRO A 174 -9.89 -7.11 -4.38
CA PRO A 174 -10.79 -7.89 -3.54
C PRO A 174 -10.84 -7.43 -2.08
N LEU A 175 -9.70 -7.14 -1.47
CA LEU A 175 -9.66 -6.62 -0.10
C LEU A 175 -10.32 -5.25 0.01
N TYR A 176 -10.03 -4.33 -0.92
CA TYR A 176 -10.72 -3.03 -0.96
C TYR A 176 -12.23 -3.18 -1.04
N TYR A 177 -12.71 -4.05 -1.93
CA TYR A 177 -14.14 -4.29 -2.09
C TYR A 177 -14.78 -4.87 -0.83
N LEU A 178 -14.15 -5.85 -0.20
CA LEU A 178 -14.64 -6.45 1.05
C LEU A 178 -14.78 -5.41 2.17
N PHE A 179 -13.77 -4.56 2.38
CA PHE A 179 -13.82 -3.54 3.42
C PHE A 179 -14.84 -2.44 3.15
N THR A 180 -14.97 -2.02 1.90
CA THR A 180 -15.92 -0.95 1.54
C THR A 180 -17.37 -1.42 1.54
N THR A 181 -17.63 -2.70 1.24
CA THR A 181 -18.98 -3.28 1.24
C THR A 181 -19.45 -3.57 2.66
N LYS A 182 -18.57 -4.10 3.51
CA LYS A 182 -18.88 -4.35 4.92
C LYS A 182 -19.30 -3.08 5.64
N ASN A 183 -18.60 -1.99 5.45
CA ASN A 183 -18.94 -0.70 6.06
C ASN A 183 -20.29 -0.15 5.58
N LYS A 184 -20.72 -0.43 4.35
CA LYS A 184 -22.04 0.00 3.85
C LYS A 184 -23.20 -0.82 4.47
N SER A 185 -23.00 -2.07 4.83
CA SER A 185 -24.04 -2.91 5.45
C SER A 185 -24.32 -2.53 6.90
N GLU A 186 -23.32 -2.04 7.63
CA GLU A 186 -23.47 -1.58 9.01
C GLU A 186 -24.21 -0.24 9.11
N TYR A 187 -24.25 0.58 8.03
CA TYR A 187 -24.96 1.87 7.98
C TYR A 187 -26.41 1.79 7.49
N LYS A 188 -26.97 0.62 7.22
CA LYS A 188 -28.42 0.47 7.03
C LYS A 188 -29.13 0.58 8.38
N ILE A 189 -29.43 1.82 8.80
CA ILE A 189 -30.39 2.12 9.88
C ILE A 189 -31.70 1.42 9.52
N PRO A 190 -32.32 0.61 10.40
CA PRO A 190 -33.63 0.04 10.14
C PRO A 190 -34.60 1.19 9.91
N SER A 191 -35.26 1.18 8.75
CA SER A 191 -36.31 2.14 8.44
C SER A 191 -37.34 2.10 9.59
N ARG A 192 -37.50 3.25 10.27
CA ARG A 192 -38.55 3.47 11.25
C ARG A 192 -39.86 3.12 10.58
N LYS A 193 -40.48 1.99 10.97
CA LYS A 193 -41.88 1.69 10.61
C LYS A 193 -42.70 2.85 11.14
N GLU A 194 -43.22 3.68 10.23
CA GLU A 194 -44.26 4.63 10.58
C GLU A 194 -45.41 3.82 11.12
N SER A 195 -45.65 3.94 12.41
CA SER A 195 -46.86 3.52 13.08
C SER A 195 -47.99 4.39 12.52
N LYS A 196 -48.74 3.86 11.56
CA LYS A 196 -50.07 4.37 11.21
C LYS A 196 -51.00 3.93 12.33
N SER A 197 -51.36 4.80 13.19
CA SER A 197 -52.59 4.76 14.02
C SER A 197 -53.66 5.66 13.39
#